data_5076c82f38f9ca747d0209bdc47e7a90
#
_entry.id   5076c82f38f9ca747d0209bdc47e7a90
#
_cell.length_a   1.000
_cell.length_b   1.000
_cell.length_c   1.000
_cell.angle_alpha   90.00
_cell.angle_beta   90.00
_cell.angle_gamma   90.00
#
_symmetry.space_group_name_H-M   'P 1'
#
loop_
_entity.id
_entity.type
_entity.pdbx_description
1 polymer ?
#
loop_
_entity_poly.entity_id
_entity_poly.type
_entity_poly.pdbx_seq_one_letter_code
_entity_poly.pdbx_strand_id
1 'polypeptide(L)'
;DPAQRGLRLARRLYAARKEVAREMNLARIIIGGRIPGYGAVAASMSADEYVERVVSKELFDPVLTAQLANGFVLRRLIPGYLPSDGESQGYATFLEWTNYDYRSDNRRALRAVEIVRIAVVQYGMRAIESFEQFARQCEYFVDAGTENGCDFLVFPERLTLQLLSMAEPMRPGLAARSLDQ
;
A
#
# COMPACT_ATOMS: atom_id res chain seq x y z
N ASP A 1 -7.75 -13.74 -1.58
CA ASP A 1 -8.19 -14.93 -2.33
C ASP A 1 -7.58 -16.18 -1.71
N PRO A 2 -8.40 -17.21 -1.33
CA PRO A 2 -7.90 -18.50 -0.82
C PRO A 2 -6.92 -19.19 -1.77
N ALA A 3 -7.11 -19.06 -3.10
CA ALA A 3 -6.21 -19.64 -4.11
C ALA A 3 -4.82 -18.99 -4.14
N GLN A 4 -4.69 -17.76 -3.62
CA GLN A 4 -3.43 -17.03 -3.54
C GLN A 4 -2.73 -17.21 -2.19
N ARG A 5 -3.36 -17.88 -1.22
CA ARG A 5 -2.75 -18.20 0.07
C ARG A 5 -1.60 -19.17 -0.13
N GLY A 6 -0.43 -18.84 0.39
CA GLY A 6 0.78 -19.66 0.21
C GLY A 6 1.76 -19.12 -0.86
N LEU A 7 1.34 -18.25 -1.77
CA LEU A 7 2.24 -17.63 -2.75
C LEU A 7 3.19 -16.58 -2.13
N ARG A 8 3.05 -16.32 -0.84
CA ARG A 8 3.87 -15.34 -0.09
C ARG A 8 3.94 -13.97 -0.77
N LEU A 9 2.83 -13.53 -1.39
CA LEU A 9 2.77 -12.29 -2.18
C LEU A 9 3.22 -11.07 -1.37
N ALA A 10 2.73 -10.92 -0.14
CA ALA A 10 3.15 -9.82 0.74
C ALA A 10 4.67 -9.79 0.93
N ARG A 11 5.30 -10.96 1.18
CA ARG A 11 6.75 -11.07 1.33
C ARG A 11 7.49 -10.64 0.06
N ARG A 12 7.00 -11.08 -1.12
CA ARG A 12 7.59 -10.71 -2.42
C ARG A 12 7.48 -9.20 -2.67
N LEU A 13 6.32 -8.60 -2.34
CA LEU A 13 6.12 -7.16 -2.48
C LEU A 13 7.03 -6.35 -1.54
N TYR A 14 7.19 -6.78 -0.28
CA TYR A 14 8.13 -6.13 0.63
C TYR A 14 9.58 -6.29 0.16
N ALA A 15 9.97 -7.46 -0.36
CA ALA A 15 11.30 -7.67 -0.93
C ALA A 15 11.57 -6.72 -2.12
N ALA A 16 10.64 -6.62 -3.06
CA ALA A 16 10.75 -5.70 -4.19
C ALA A 16 10.87 -4.23 -3.76
N ARG A 17 10.04 -3.79 -2.80
CA ARG A 17 10.13 -2.41 -2.26
C ARG A 17 11.49 -2.12 -1.61
N LYS A 18 12.05 -3.10 -0.91
CA LYS A 18 13.38 -2.96 -0.30
C LYS A 18 14.48 -2.87 -1.36
N GLU A 19 14.35 -3.62 -2.46
CA GLU A 19 15.28 -3.55 -3.56
C GLU A 19 15.27 -2.16 -4.22
N VAL A 20 14.08 -1.64 -4.52
CA VAL A 20 13.93 -0.26 -5.01
C VAL A 20 14.57 0.74 -4.04
N ALA A 21 14.36 0.57 -2.72
CA ALA A 21 14.95 1.47 -1.74
C ALA A 21 16.49 1.40 -1.74
N ARG A 22 17.09 0.22 -1.98
CA ARG A 22 18.54 0.07 -2.12
C ARG A 22 19.06 0.70 -3.41
N GLU A 23 18.42 0.39 -4.56
CA GLU A 23 18.77 0.93 -5.86
C GLU A 23 18.73 2.46 -5.88
N MET A 24 17.72 3.04 -5.23
CA MET A 24 17.56 4.48 -5.09
C MET A 24 18.39 5.10 -3.97
N ASN A 25 19.19 4.33 -3.25
CA ASN A 25 19.94 4.75 -2.07
C ASN A 25 19.06 5.51 -1.05
N LEU A 26 17.88 4.99 -0.77
CA LEU A 26 17.00 5.53 0.28
C LEU A 26 17.39 4.97 1.65
N ALA A 27 17.41 5.82 2.67
CA ALA A 27 17.84 5.44 4.02
C ALA A 27 16.88 4.48 4.71
N ARG A 28 15.59 4.58 4.42
CA ARG A 28 14.55 3.81 5.12
C ARG A 28 13.26 3.70 4.32
N ILE A 29 12.44 2.72 4.69
CA ILE A 29 11.02 2.63 4.28
C ILE A 29 10.19 2.81 5.54
N ILE A 30 9.20 3.70 5.49
CA ILE A 30 8.23 3.90 6.57
C ILE A 30 6.85 3.46 6.10
N ILE A 31 6.09 2.82 6.98
CA ILE A 31 4.73 2.37 6.69
C ILE A 31 3.81 2.62 7.88
N GLY A 32 2.54 2.91 7.58
CA GLY A 32 1.43 2.85 8.52
C GLY A 32 0.73 1.50 8.39
N GLY A 33 0.65 0.73 9.47
CA GLY A 33 0.02 -0.58 9.48
C GLY A 33 -1.26 -0.60 10.30
N ARG A 34 -2.35 -1.12 9.74
CA ARG A 34 -3.56 -1.44 10.50
C ARG A 34 -3.27 -2.55 11.52
N ILE A 35 -4.09 -2.61 12.56
CA ILE A 35 -4.07 -3.69 13.56
C ILE A 35 -5.46 -4.35 13.68
N PRO A 36 -5.93 -5.05 12.63
CA PRO A 36 -7.32 -5.49 12.55
C PRO A 36 -7.73 -6.50 13.61
N GLY A 37 -6.79 -7.16 14.26
CA GLY A 37 -7.09 -8.05 15.39
C GLY A 37 -7.44 -7.32 16.68
N TYR A 38 -7.11 -6.03 16.80
CA TYR A 38 -7.33 -5.25 18.02
C TYR A 38 -8.81 -5.08 18.36
N GLY A 39 -9.67 -4.87 17.37
CA GLY A 39 -11.11 -4.66 17.61
C GLY A 39 -11.79 -5.77 18.40
N ALA A 40 -11.32 -7.01 18.27
CA ALA A 40 -11.86 -8.16 19.00
C ALA A 40 -11.53 -8.15 20.51
N VAL A 41 -10.50 -7.42 20.92
CA VAL A 41 -9.99 -7.40 22.30
C VAL A 41 -9.99 -6.01 22.94
N ALA A 42 -10.40 -4.99 22.21
CA ALA A 42 -10.37 -3.59 22.64
C ALA A 42 -11.17 -3.31 23.95
N ALA A 43 -12.16 -4.14 24.26
CA ALA A 43 -12.92 -4.04 25.52
C ALA A 43 -12.12 -4.48 26.75
N SER A 44 -11.07 -5.28 26.59
CA SER A 44 -10.30 -5.91 27.68
C SER A 44 -8.83 -5.51 27.71
N MET A 45 -8.33 -4.83 26.68
CA MET A 45 -6.91 -4.54 26.50
C MET A 45 -6.72 -3.20 25.81
N SER A 46 -5.73 -2.42 26.21
CA SER A 46 -5.34 -1.21 25.50
C SER A 46 -4.64 -1.51 24.16
N ALA A 47 -4.65 -0.54 23.24
CA ALA A 47 -3.99 -0.70 21.96
C ALA A 47 -2.46 -0.86 22.10
N ASP A 48 -1.85 -0.17 23.07
CA ASP A 48 -0.41 -0.29 23.37
C ASP A 48 -0.09 -1.70 23.87
N GLU A 49 -0.86 -2.22 24.85
CA GLU A 49 -0.66 -3.58 25.37
C GLU A 49 -0.87 -4.63 24.27
N TYR A 50 -1.89 -4.46 23.40
CA TYR A 50 -2.12 -5.35 22.28
C TYR A 50 -0.90 -5.42 21.36
N VAL A 51 -0.39 -4.26 20.96
CA VAL A 51 0.76 -4.16 20.06
C VAL A 51 2.01 -4.75 20.70
N GLU A 52 2.27 -4.50 21.98
CA GLU A 52 3.39 -5.09 22.73
C GLU A 52 3.31 -6.62 22.73
N ARG A 53 2.12 -7.19 22.96
CA ARG A 53 1.92 -8.64 22.95
C ARG A 53 2.06 -9.26 21.55
N VAL A 54 1.75 -8.53 20.50
CA VAL A 54 2.01 -8.98 19.12
C VAL A 54 3.51 -8.94 18.83
N VAL A 55 4.23 -7.90 19.29
CA VAL A 55 5.68 -7.78 19.12
C VAL A 55 6.41 -8.89 19.89
N SER A 56 5.96 -9.20 21.12
CA SER A 56 6.51 -10.31 21.94
C SER A 56 6.08 -11.70 21.46
N LYS A 57 5.22 -11.78 20.42
CA LYS A 57 4.67 -13.03 19.84
C LYS A 57 3.73 -13.80 20.77
N GLU A 58 3.15 -13.13 21.76
CA GLU A 58 2.11 -13.69 22.61
C GLU A 58 0.74 -13.65 21.90
N LEU A 59 0.55 -12.66 21.04
CA LEU A 59 -0.64 -12.53 20.18
C LEU A 59 -0.24 -12.51 18.71
N PHE A 60 -1.23 -12.81 17.87
CA PHE A 60 -1.10 -12.76 16.43
C PHE A 60 -2.02 -11.68 15.86
N ASP A 61 -1.45 -10.76 15.07
CA ASP A 61 -2.19 -9.84 14.23
C ASP A 61 -1.82 -10.08 12.76
N PRO A 62 -2.78 -10.28 11.83
CA PRO A 62 -2.47 -10.66 10.46
C PRO A 62 -1.63 -9.62 9.70
N VAL A 63 -1.76 -8.34 10.04
CA VAL A 63 -1.02 -7.26 9.38
C VAL A 63 0.30 -6.97 10.11
N LEU A 64 0.24 -6.66 11.39
CA LEU A 64 1.42 -6.31 12.18
C LEU A 64 2.43 -7.45 12.23
N THR A 65 1.98 -8.70 12.48
CA THR A 65 2.86 -9.86 12.50
C THR A 65 3.57 -10.06 11.15
N ALA A 66 2.85 -9.88 10.04
CA ALA A 66 3.45 -9.99 8.71
C ALA A 66 4.50 -8.88 8.45
N GLN A 67 4.25 -7.66 8.91
CA GLN A 67 5.18 -6.55 8.78
C GLN A 67 6.46 -6.77 9.59
N LEU A 68 6.32 -7.19 10.85
CA LEU A 68 7.45 -7.55 11.72
C LEU A 68 8.27 -8.72 11.12
N ALA A 69 7.59 -9.75 10.62
CA ALA A 69 8.24 -10.89 9.97
C ALA A 69 8.99 -10.51 8.67
N ASN A 70 8.65 -9.38 8.07
CA ASN A 70 9.37 -8.81 6.94
C ASN A 70 10.44 -7.78 7.37
N GLY A 71 10.82 -7.75 8.65
CA GLY A 71 11.94 -6.96 9.16
C GLY A 71 11.62 -5.47 9.33
N PHE A 72 10.35 -5.11 9.40
CA PHE A 72 9.96 -3.79 9.89
C PHE A 72 10.01 -3.75 11.40
N VAL A 73 10.40 -2.62 11.96
CA VAL A 73 10.48 -2.38 13.40
C VAL A 73 9.39 -1.40 13.80
N LEU A 74 8.62 -1.74 14.82
CA LEU A 74 7.64 -0.84 15.40
C LEU A 74 8.34 0.38 16.02
N ARG A 75 7.87 1.58 15.72
CA ARG A 75 8.35 2.83 16.29
C ARG A 75 7.36 3.44 17.25
N ARG A 76 6.09 3.45 16.88
CA ARG A 76 5.01 3.97 17.72
C ARG A 76 3.63 3.53 17.24
N LEU A 77 2.65 3.68 18.11
CA LEU A 77 1.23 3.62 17.78
C LEU A 77 0.74 4.99 17.31
N ILE A 78 -0.21 5.03 16.37
CA ILE A 78 -0.84 6.24 15.84
C ILE A 78 -2.33 6.15 16.14
N PRO A 79 -2.83 6.89 17.13
CA PRO A 79 -4.28 6.97 17.38
C PRO A 79 -4.97 7.83 16.31
N GLY A 80 -6.23 7.52 16.01
CA GLY A 80 -7.05 8.29 15.08
C GLY A 80 -6.54 8.31 13.62
N TYR A 81 -5.71 7.33 13.25
CA TYR A 81 -5.14 7.26 11.90
C TYR A 81 -6.22 7.04 10.83
N LEU A 82 -7.16 6.14 11.08
CA LEU A 82 -8.30 5.87 10.22
C LEU A 82 -9.56 5.69 11.10
N PRO A 83 -10.24 6.77 11.45
CA PRO A 83 -11.37 6.72 12.40
C PRO A 83 -12.53 5.79 11.98
N SER A 84 -12.70 5.54 10.68
CA SER A 84 -13.69 4.64 10.10
C SER A 84 -13.33 3.15 10.22
N ASP A 85 -12.10 2.81 10.62
CA ASP A 85 -11.63 1.43 10.75
C ASP A 85 -12.02 0.83 12.10
N GLY A 86 -13.19 0.22 12.16
CA GLY A 86 -13.68 -0.45 13.37
C GLY A 86 -12.85 -1.65 13.81
N GLU A 87 -12.21 -2.36 12.89
CA GLU A 87 -11.37 -3.51 13.21
C GLU A 87 -10.09 -3.12 13.96
N SER A 88 -9.52 -1.97 13.63
CA SER A 88 -8.34 -1.41 14.31
C SER A 88 -8.72 -0.34 15.34
N GLN A 89 -10.01 -0.08 15.57
CA GLN A 89 -10.51 0.98 16.46
C GLN A 89 -9.86 2.35 16.15
N GLY A 90 -9.62 2.64 14.87
CA GLY A 90 -8.98 3.86 14.41
C GLY A 90 -7.46 3.93 14.61
N TYR A 91 -6.82 2.92 15.18
CA TYR A 91 -5.37 2.90 15.41
C TYR A 91 -4.60 2.36 14.21
N ALA A 92 -3.36 2.82 14.08
CA ALA A 92 -2.36 2.22 13.21
C ALA A 92 -1.00 2.18 13.91
N THR A 93 -0.12 1.31 13.44
CA THR A 93 1.27 1.25 13.86
C THR A 93 2.15 2.01 12.87
N PHE A 94 3.10 2.78 13.36
CA PHE A 94 4.18 3.37 12.57
C PHE A 94 5.37 2.45 12.61
N LEU A 95 5.74 1.89 11.46
CA LEU A 95 6.86 0.95 11.35
C LEU A 95 7.91 1.49 10.38
N GLU A 96 9.13 1.06 10.61
CA GLU A 96 10.30 1.45 9.83
C GLU A 96 11.14 0.23 9.47
N TRP A 97 11.58 0.16 8.23
CA TRP A 97 12.67 -0.69 7.80
C TRP A 97 13.87 0.19 7.44
N THR A 98 15.03 -0.11 8.01
CA THR A 98 16.27 0.62 7.78
C THR A 98 17.07 -0.05 6.66
N ASN A 99 17.52 0.75 5.69
CA ASN A 99 18.47 0.30 4.67
C ASN A 99 19.89 0.43 5.21
N TYR A 100 20.49 -0.70 5.59
CA TYR A 100 21.87 -0.73 6.09
C TYR A 100 22.93 -0.51 5.01
N ASP A 101 22.54 -0.62 3.71
CA ASP A 101 23.41 -0.36 2.57
C ASP A 101 23.41 1.13 2.18
N TYR A 102 22.58 1.92 2.86
CA TYR A 102 22.47 3.38 2.60
C TYR A 102 23.81 4.08 2.84
N ARG A 103 24.24 4.90 1.88
CA ARG A 103 25.44 5.72 1.95
C ARG A 103 25.08 7.19 1.86
N SER A 104 25.40 7.93 2.91
CA SER A 104 25.10 9.36 3.02
C SER A 104 25.94 10.21 2.06
N ASP A 105 27.15 9.73 1.71
CA ASP A 105 28.08 10.35 0.77
C ASP A 105 27.65 10.19 -0.69
N ASN A 106 26.89 9.13 -0.96
CA ASN A 106 26.30 8.88 -2.27
C ASN A 106 24.91 9.53 -2.39
N ARG A 107 24.68 10.60 -1.67
CA ARG A 107 23.56 11.48 -1.97
C ARG A 107 23.77 11.94 -3.42
N ARG A 108 23.10 11.31 -4.38
CA ARG A 108 22.57 12.10 -5.50
C ARG A 108 21.91 13.28 -4.79
N ALA A 109 22.55 14.44 -4.90
CA ALA A 109 22.01 15.62 -4.26
C ALA A 109 20.53 15.60 -4.61
N LEU A 110 19.68 15.37 -3.59
CA LEU A 110 18.28 15.69 -3.72
C LEU A 110 18.37 17.18 -4.05
N ARG A 111 18.42 17.51 -5.33
CA ARG A 111 18.22 18.87 -5.78
C ARG A 111 17.00 19.29 -5.02
N ALA A 112 17.12 20.33 -4.25
CA ALA A 112 15.95 20.92 -3.62
C ALA A 112 14.93 21.02 -4.74
N VAL A 113 13.91 20.15 -4.69
CA VAL A 113 12.88 20.12 -5.73
C VAL A 113 12.05 21.34 -5.41
N GLU A 114 12.42 22.47 -6.01
CA GLU A 114 11.73 23.74 -5.80
C GLU A 114 10.30 23.67 -6.34
N ILE A 115 10.09 22.84 -7.34
CA ILE A 115 8.79 22.66 -8.01
C ILE A 115 8.56 21.17 -8.25
N VAL A 116 7.44 20.66 -7.76
CA VAL A 116 6.92 19.32 -8.09
C VAL A 116 5.73 19.50 -9.03
N ARG A 117 5.81 18.91 -10.21
CA ARG A 117 4.71 18.92 -11.18
C ARG A 117 3.88 17.64 -11.00
N ILE A 118 2.63 17.81 -10.63
CA ILE A 118 1.69 16.72 -10.45
C ILE A 118 0.60 16.82 -11.51
N ALA A 119 0.42 15.78 -12.30
CA ALA A 119 -0.73 15.64 -13.18
C ALA A 119 -1.81 14.80 -12.49
N VAL A 120 -3.03 15.31 -12.47
CA VAL A 120 -4.22 14.59 -12.00
C VAL A 120 -5.06 14.21 -13.20
N VAL A 121 -5.26 12.90 -13.37
CA VAL A 121 -5.97 12.37 -14.53
C VAL A 121 -7.47 12.47 -14.32
N GLN A 122 -8.15 13.17 -15.22
CA GLN A 122 -9.60 13.08 -15.37
C GLN A 122 -9.94 11.88 -16.28
N TYR A 123 -10.05 10.72 -15.65
CA TYR A 123 -10.25 9.46 -16.36
C TYR A 123 -11.73 9.22 -16.66
N GLY A 124 -12.11 9.20 -17.94
CA GLY A 124 -13.44 8.81 -18.37
C GLY A 124 -13.56 7.30 -18.46
N MET A 125 -14.29 6.68 -17.54
CA MET A 125 -14.55 5.24 -17.58
C MET A 125 -15.41 4.89 -18.80
N ARG A 126 -14.95 3.90 -19.58
CA ARG A 126 -15.64 3.35 -20.74
C ARG A 126 -15.68 1.83 -20.61
N ALA A 127 -16.65 1.20 -21.24
CA ALA A 127 -16.60 -0.25 -21.39
C ALA A 127 -15.36 -0.63 -22.21
N ILE A 128 -14.67 -1.67 -21.80
CA ILE A 128 -13.49 -2.23 -22.45
C ILE A 128 -13.71 -3.72 -22.71
N GLU A 129 -13.07 -4.22 -23.75
CA GLU A 129 -13.19 -5.61 -24.21
C GLU A 129 -11.96 -6.44 -23.83
N SER A 130 -10.85 -5.79 -23.47
CA SER A 130 -9.63 -6.47 -23.10
C SER A 130 -8.78 -5.63 -22.13
N PHE A 131 -7.89 -6.31 -21.40
CA PHE A 131 -6.91 -5.66 -20.53
C PHE A 131 -5.95 -4.75 -21.30
N GLU A 132 -5.62 -5.09 -22.55
CA GLU A 132 -4.77 -4.26 -23.41
C GLU A 132 -5.41 -2.90 -23.72
N GLN A 133 -6.74 -2.86 -23.83
CA GLN A 133 -7.43 -1.58 -24.00
C GLN A 133 -7.31 -0.71 -22.74
N PHE A 134 -7.42 -1.32 -21.56
CA PHE A 134 -7.20 -0.63 -20.29
C PHE A 134 -5.76 -0.11 -20.19
N ALA A 135 -4.78 -0.97 -20.47
CA ALA A 135 -3.36 -0.62 -20.42
C ALA A 135 -3.04 0.55 -21.35
N ARG A 136 -3.49 0.51 -22.61
CA ARG A 136 -3.30 1.61 -23.58
C ARG A 136 -3.91 2.93 -23.12
N GLN A 137 -5.06 2.90 -22.45
CA GLN A 137 -5.64 4.12 -21.88
C GLN A 137 -4.77 4.70 -20.76
N CYS A 138 -4.21 3.84 -19.91
CA CYS A 138 -3.30 4.28 -18.85
C CYS A 138 -1.98 4.81 -19.44
N GLU A 139 -1.41 4.11 -20.42
CA GLU A 139 -0.19 4.51 -21.12
C GLU A 139 -0.33 5.90 -21.75
N TYR A 140 -1.43 6.18 -22.40
CA TYR A 140 -1.70 7.50 -22.97
C TYR A 140 -1.53 8.64 -21.95
N PHE A 141 -2.03 8.46 -20.73
CA PHE A 141 -1.87 9.47 -19.68
C PHE A 141 -0.45 9.53 -19.13
N VAL A 142 0.24 8.39 -19.07
CA VAL A 142 1.65 8.32 -18.66
C VAL A 142 2.52 9.09 -19.67
N ASP A 143 2.30 8.87 -20.95
CA ASP A 143 3.02 9.56 -22.02
C ASP A 143 2.75 11.06 -21.97
N ALA A 144 1.48 11.47 -21.86
CA ALA A 144 1.11 12.88 -21.74
C ALA A 144 1.73 13.53 -20.47
N GLY A 145 1.78 12.82 -19.35
CA GLY A 145 2.44 13.29 -18.13
C GLY A 145 3.93 13.46 -18.33
N THR A 146 4.57 12.52 -19.02
CA THR A 146 6.00 12.55 -19.33
C THR A 146 6.35 13.70 -20.27
N GLU A 147 5.59 13.91 -21.34
CA GLU A 147 5.75 15.01 -22.29
C GLU A 147 5.63 16.38 -21.62
N ASN A 148 4.78 16.50 -20.60
CA ASN A 148 4.60 17.73 -19.82
C ASN A 148 5.59 17.84 -18.64
N GLY A 149 6.54 16.93 -18.51
CA GLY A 149 7.56 16.94 -17.47
C GLY A 149 6.99 16.80 -16.07
N CYS A 150 5.93 16.03 -15.91
CA CYS A 150 5.34 15.75 -14.60
C CYS A 150 6.20 14.77 -13.80
N ASP A 151 6.37 15.05 -12.51
CA ASP A 151 7.10 14.20 -11.57
C ASP A 151 6.20 13.09 -11.02
N PHE A 152 4.89 13.35 -10.94
CA PHE A 152 3.87 12.42 -10.47
C PHE A 152 2.64 12.46 -11.35
N LEU A 153 2.04 11.28 -11.54
CA LEU A 153 0.75 11.11 -12.20
C LEU A 153 -0.23 10.44 -11.23
N VAL A 154 -1.36 11.08 -10.99
CA VAL A 154 -2.38 10.58 -10.06
C VAL A 154 -3.62 10.18 -10.84
N PHE A 155 -3.95 8.91 -10.80
CA PHE A 155 -5.19 8.37 -11.34
C PHE A 155 -6.31 8.38 -10.27
N PRO A 156 -7.60 8.38 -10.68
CA PRO A 156 -8.69 8.25 -9.73
C PRO A 156 -8.66 6.90 -9.00
N GLU A 157 -9.05 6.90 -7.73
CA GLU A 157 -9.06 5.73 -6.85
C GLU A 157 -9.77 4.51 -7.46
N ARG A 158 -10.85 4.76 -8.20
CA ARG A 158 -11.70 3.72 -8.78
C ARG A 158 -11.35 3.34 -10.22
N LEU A 159 -10.15 3.67 -10.68
CA LEU A 159 -9.69 3.38 -12.04
C LEU A 159 -9.93 1.91 -12.44
N THR A 160 -9.59 0.99 -11.55
CA THR A 160 -9.68 -0.45 -11.81
C THR A 160 -11.12 -0.99 -11.90
N LEU A 161 -12.14 -0.22 -11.48
CA LEU A 161 -13.54 -0.62 -11.68
C LEU A 161 -13.90 -0.76 -13.16
N GLN A 162 -13.15 -0.11 -14.05
CA GLN A 162 -13.33 -0.29 -15.50
C GLN A 162 -13.15 -1.74 -15.95
N LEU A 163 -12.28 -2.52 -15.27
CA LEU A 163 -12.06 -3.93 -15.56
C LEU A 163 -13.32 -4.79 -15.38
N LEU A 164 -14.25 -4.34 -14.53
CA LEU A 164 -15.54 -5.02 -14.35
C LEU A 164 -16.42 -5.00 -15.60
N SER A 165 -16.18 -4.10 -16.56
CA SER A 165 -16.93 -4.09 -17.83
C SER A 165 -16.62 -5.31 -18.70
N MET A 166 -15.52 -6.03 -18.44
CA MET A 166 -15.17 -7.28 -19.14
C MET A 166 -15.84 -8.52 -18.51
N ALA A 167 -16.39 -8.37 -17.30
CA ALA A 167 -17.11 -9.45 -16.64
C ALA A 167 -18.58 -9.50 -17.09
N GLU A 168 -19.20 -10.68 -17.03
CA GLU A 168 -20.63 -10.76 -17.20
C GLU A 168 -21.37 -9.88 -16.19
N PRO A 169 -22.58 -9.34 -16.53
CA PRO A 169 -23.32 -8.46 -15.63
C PRO A 169 -23.55 -9.12 -14.27
N MET A 170 -22.76 -8.76 -13.29
CA MET A 170 -22.84 -9.25 -11.92
C MET A 170 -23.63 -8.29 -11.04
N ARG A 171 -24.31 -8.84 -10.02
CA ARG A 171 -24.86 -8.00 -8.94
C ARG A 171 -23.71 -7.26 -8.24
N PRO A 172 -23.89 -6.01 -7.80
CA PRO A 172 -22.80 -5.17 -7.23
C PRO A 172 -21.97 -5.86 -6.13
N GLY A 173 -22.60 -6.68 -5.27
CA GLY A 173 -21.90 -7.39 -4.21
C GLY A 173 -21.04 -8.58 -4.68
N LEU A 174 -21.28 -9.12 -5.89
CA LEU A 174 -20.45 -10.16 -6.50
C LEU A 174 -19.31 -9.55 -7.30
N ALA A 175 -19.56 -8.40 -7.93
CA ALA A 175 -18.56 -7.65 -8.68
C ALA A 175 -17.39 -7.19 -7.76
N ALA A 176 -17.68 -6.74 -6.54
CA ALA A 176 -16.64 -6.38 -5.57
C ALA A 176 -15.71 -7.56 -5.22
N ARG A 177 -16.26 -8.78 -5.17
CA ARG A 177 -15.47 -9.99 -4.87
C ARG A 177 -14.60 -10.46 -6.04
N SER A 178 -14.95 -10.12 -7.28
CA SER A 178 -14.17 -10.52 -8.46
C SER A 178 -12.94 -9.62 -8.69
N LEU A 179 -12.89 -8.42 -8.11
CA LEU A 179 -11.72 -7.55 -8.14
C LEU A 179 -10.64 -7.95 -7.14
N ASP A 180 -10.97 -8.80 -6.16
CA ASP A 180 -10.02 -9.33 -5.19
C ASP A 180 -9.30 -10.60 -5.71
N GLN A 181 -9.58 -11.04 -6.93
CA GLN A 181 -8.95 -12.17 -7.62
C GLN A 181 -7.85 -11.71 -8.57
#